data_32a1eac77efe521d73c32c1037ca46e7
#
_entry.id   32a1eac77efe521d73c32c1037ca46e7
#
_cell.length_a   1.000
_cell.length_b   1.000
_cell.length_c   1.000
_cell.angle_alpha   90.00
_cell.angle_beta   90.00
_cell.angle_gamma   90.00
#
_symmetry.space_group_name_H-M   'P 1'
#
loop_
_entity.id
_entity.type
_entity.pdbx_description
1 polymer ?
#
loop_
_entity_poly.entity_id
_entity_poly.type
_entity_poly.pdbx_seq_one_letter_code
_entity_poly.pdbx_strand_id
1 'polypeptide(L)'
;MIGYEIFVRSFADSNEDGIGDFIGIANSVDYFKKIGVDVIWLTPHFKSPSYHGYDIIDYFDTNPSFGTVNDFKSMVDTLHANGIKLVIDLPLNHVSDRHPWFKAAMRGEKPYEDYFLWAQPHFNLKEKRHWDEEFIWHERNGKTYYGVFGGSSPDLNYDNPQVVQKSLDILEFWLNLGVDGFRFDAAKHIYDYDIKEGRFRYDHDKNVNYWNLAMEKAREVKRTKGEDVFAVTEVWDDPEIVDRYATAIGCSFNFYFTEAIRESMQHGGVYKIVDCFQRTLGKKSYKPSNFTGNHDMNRLASIITKEDERKVFFGLLMTTPGVPFIYYGDELGMRGAYDSTFSEDVIEPFPWYASLSGDGQAFWKAVRFNRAFTGASVEEQMSRSDSLLKEVMNWAAFRKENEWLTNAWVENITHNTFTVAYTVTDGKNGIRVYVNIAGHGETFEGIALKPYQVKIL
;
A
#
# COMPACT_ATOMS: atom_id res chain seq x y z
N MET A 1 -0.72 13.53 -9.03
CA MET A 1 -1.23 12.13 -8.94
C MET A 1 -1.55 11.81 -7.49
N ILE A 2 -2.69 11.13 -7.22
CA ILE A 2 -3.15 10.67 -5.91
C ILE A 2 -3.54 9.20 -6.03
N GLY A 3 -2.99 8.35 -5.17
CA GLY A 3 -3.28 6.93 -5.09
C GLY A 3 -4.35 6.60 -4.05
N TYR A 4 -5.08 5.51 -4.26
CA TYR A 4 -6.11 5.03 -3.37
C TYR A 4 -6.05 3.51 -3.25
N GLU A 5 -5.81 3.00 -2.04
CA GLU A 5 -5.76 1.56 -1.78
C GLU A 5 -7.17 1.04 -1.51
N ILE A 6 -7.54 -0.04 -2.18
CA ILE A 6 -8.82 -0.73 -2.03
C ILE A 6 -8.61 -2.17 -1.60
N PHE A 7 -9.22 -2.55 -0.48
CA PHE A 7 -9.43 -3.94 -0.13
C PHE A 7 -10.72 -4.41 -0.80
N VAL A 8 -10.58 -5.18 -1.90
CA VAL A 8 -11.68 -5.48 -2.85
C VAL A 8 -12.94 -5.96 -2.13
N ARG A 9 -12.80 -6.98 -1.28
CA ARG A 9 -13.90 -7.60 -0.51
C ARG A 9 -14.75 -6.61 0.30
N SER A 10 -14.13 -5.52 0.73
CA SER A 10 -14.74 -4.57 1.69
C SER A 10 -15.29 -3.31 1.05
N PHE A 11 -15.03 -3.08 -0.24
CA PHE A 11 -15.25 -1.75 -0.80
C PHE A 11 -16.68 -1.54 -1.33
N ALA A 12 -17.08 -2.24 -2.38
CA ALA A 12 -18.40 -2.09 -2.98
C ALA A 12 -18.89 -3.39 -3.59
N ASP A 13 -20.11 -3.80 -3.21
CA ASP A 13 -20.79 -5.03 -3.62
C ASP A 13 -21.81 -4.71 -4.70
N SER A 14 -21.66 -5.25 -5.90
CA SER A 14 -22.57 -4.98 -7.02
C SER A 14 -23.67 -6.04 -7.20
N ASN A 15 -23.55 -7.18 -6.52
CA ASN A 15 -24.41 -8.36 -6.74
C ASN A 15 -25.21 -8.78 -5.50
N GLU A 16 -25.10 -8.01 -4.38
CA GLU A 16 -25.83 -8.19 -3.12
C GLU A 16 -25.45 -9.48 -2.36
N ASP A 17 -24.25 -10.06 -2.62
CA ASP A 17 -23.78 -11.24 -1.87
C ASP A 17 -23.02 -10.88 -0.58
N GLY A 18 -22.83 -9.60 -0.32
CA GLY A 18 -22.14 -9.03 0.84
C GLY A 18 -20.67 -8.80 0.61
N ILE A 19 -20.10 -9.28 -0.49
CA ILE A 19 -18.67 -9.21 -0.80
C ILE A 19 -18.44 -8.17 -1.89
N GLY A 20 -17.54 -7.22 -1.64
CA GLY A 20 -17.14 -6.26 -2.67
C GLY A 20 -16.49 -6.94 -3.88
N ASP A 21 -16.74 -6.40 -5.06
CA ASP A 21 -16.38 -6.99 -6.34
C ASP A 21 -15.86 -5.96 -7.37
N PHE A 22 -15.38 -6.42 -8.52
CA PHE A 22 -14.83 -5.56 -9.57
C PHE A 22 -15.85 -4.60 -10.18
N ILE A 23 -17.09 -5.04 -10.33
CA ILE A 23 -18.17 -4.21 -10.89
C ILE A 23 -18.57 -3.14 -9.88
N GLY A 24 -18.60 -3.46 -8.58
CA GLY A 24 -18.81 -2.49 -7.51
C GLY A 24 -17.74 -1.39 -7.51
N ILE A 25 -16.48 -1.75 -7.71
CA ILE A 25 -15.38 -0.77 -7.86
C ILE A 25 -15.60 0.08 -9.13
N ALA A 26 -15.94 -0.52 -10.26
CA ALA A 26 -16.24 0.20 -11.50
C ALA A 26 -17.40 1.19 -11.34
N ASN A 27 -18.45 0.80 -10.61
CA ASN A 27 -19.60 1.66 -10.31
C ASN A 27 -19.26 2.83 -9.39
N SER A 28 -18.12 2.78 -8.71
CA SER A 28 -17.68 3.81 -7.74
C SER A 28 -16.84 4.94 -8.36
N VAL A 29 -16.69 4.99 -9.68
CA VAL A 29 -15.85 5.98 -10.40
C VAL A 29 -16.17 7.42 -10.03
N ASP A 30 -17.44 7.77 -9.85
CA ASP A 30 -17.84 9.14 -9.49
C ASP A 30 -17.33 9.53 -8.10
N TYR A 31 -17.23 8.59 -7.17
CA TYR A 31 -16.62 8.82 -5.88
C TYR A 31 -15.11 9.07 -6.01
N PHE A 32 -14.41 8.24 -6.75
CA PHE A 32 -12.97 8.41 -6.99
C PHE A 32 -12.65 9.77 -7.63
N LYS A 33 -13.45 10.21 -8.58
CA LYS A 33 -13.30 11.53 -9.21
C LYS A 33 -13.51 12.66 -8.20
N LYS A 34 -14.50 12.54 -7.31
CA LYS A 34 -14.77 13.55 -6.27
C LYS A 34 -13.61 13.69 -5.28
N ILE A 35 -12.98 12.61 -4.88
CA ILE A 35 -11.82 12.63 -3.97
C ILE A 35 -10.49 12.78 -4.70
N GLY A 36 -10.51 12.95 -6.03
CA GLY A 36 -9.35 13.28 -6.83
C GLY A 36 -8.38 12.14 -7.12
N VAL A 37 -8.81 10.89 -7.02
CA VAL A 37 -7.99 9.69 -7.28
C VAL A 37 -7.55 9.62 -8.74
N ASP A 38 -6.27 9.36 -8.96
CA ASP A 38 -5.65 9.16 -10.27
C ASP A 38 -5.17 7.72 -10.48
N VAL A 39 -4.89 6.99 -9.40
CA VAL A 39 -4.47 5.59 -9.44
C VAL A 39 -5.09 4.80 -8.30
N ILE A 40 -5.67 3.66 -8.62
CA ILE A 40 -6.18 2.69 -7.64
C ILE A 40 -5.13 1.59 -7.47
N TRP A 41 -4.86 1.22 -6.22
CA TRP A 41 -4.14 0.01 -5.86
C TRP A 41 -5.15 -0.98 -5.28
N LEU A 42 -5.31 -2.14 -5.93
CA LEU A 42 -6.08 -3.27 -5.40
C LEU A 42 -5.17 -4.19 -4.58
N THR A 43 -5.58 -4.54 -3.37
CA THR A 43 -5.01 -5.67 -2.64
C THR A 43 -5.17 -6.98 -3.43
N PRO A 44 -4.47 -8.09 -3.09
CA PRO A 44 -4.45 -9.27 -3.94
C PRO A 44 -5.86 -9.78 -4.29
N HIS A 45 -6.12 -9.88 -5.58
CA HIS A 45 -7.42 -10.24 -6.14
C HIS A 45 -7.40 -11.60 -6.85
N PHE A 46 -6.28 -12.30 -6.77
CA PHE A 46 -6.07 -13.62 -7.37
C PHE A 46 -6.88 -14.71 -6.66
N LYS A 47 -6.98 -15.85 -7.33
CA LYS A 47 -7.54 -17.05 -6.70
C LYS A 47 -6.72 -17.44 -5.47
N SER A 48 -7.35 -17.38 -4.32
CA SER A 48 -6.75 -17.62 -3.00
C SER A 48 -7.74 -18.33 -2.08
N PRO A 49 -7.27 -19.14 -1.11
CA PRO A 49 -8.14 -19.77 -0.15
C PRO A 49 -8.49 -18.87 1.05
N SER A 50 -7.78 -17.75 1.21
CA SER A 50 -7.95 -16.83 2.35
C SER A 50 -8.72 -15.56 1.95
N TYR A 51 -9.23 -14.87 2.97
CA TYR A 51 -9.90 -13.58 2.77
C TYR A 51 -8.93 -12.46 2.36
N HIS A 52 -7.66 -12.54 2.77
CA HIS A 52 -6.65 -11.51 2.50
C HIS A 52 -6.01 -11.64 1.10
N GLY A 53 -6.02 -12.85 0.50
CA GLY A 53 -5.57 -13.03 -0.87
C GLY A 53 -4.06 -13.20 -1.09
N TYR A 54 -3.22 -13.06 -0.05
CA TYR A 54 -1.77 -13.15 -0.20
C TYR A 54 -1.24 -14.57 -0.42
N ASP A 55 -1.97 -15.60 -0.05
CA ASP A 55 -1.66 -17.02 -0.30
C ASP A 55 -2.28 -17.49 -1.64
N ILE A 56 -1.62 -17.14 -2.74
CA ILE A 56 -2.14 -17.29 -4.10
C ILE A 56 -2.10 -18.77 -4.56
N ILE A 57 -3.23 -19.25 -5.10
CA ILE A 57 -3.35 -20.58 -5.73
C ILE A 57 -3.12 -20.51 -7.25
N ASP A 58 -3.53 -19.43 -7.89
CA ASP A 58 -3.40 -19.23 -9.32
C ASP A 58 -3.20 -17.73 -9.62
N TYR A 59 -2.08 -17.39 -10.24
CA TYR A 59 -1.74 -16.02 -10.62
C TYR A 59 -2.41 -15.54 -11.90
N PHE A 60 -3.03 -16.45 -12.67
CA PHE A 60 -3.63 -16.15 -13.97
C PHE A 60 -5.16 -16.10 -13.92
N ASP A 61 -5.73 -16.26 -12.73
CA ASP A 61 -7.17 -16.23 -12.49
C ASP A 61 -7.50 -15.31 -11.30
N THR A 62 -8.73 -14.81 -11.30
CA THR A 62 -9.25 -13.94 -10.24
C THR A 62 -9.92 -14.76 -9.14
N ASN A 63 -10.05 -14.17 -7.94
CA ASN A 63 -10.89 -14.73 -6.90
C ASN A 63 -12.35 -14.72 -7.37
N PRO A 64 -13.02 -15.88 -7.45
CA PRO A 64 -14.40 -15.97 -7.95
C PRO A 64 -15.41 -15.14 -7.15
N SER A 65 -15.10 -14.79 -5.88
CA SER A 65 -15.94 -13.88 -5.10
C SER A 65 -15.86 -12.43 -5.58
N PHE A 66 -14.87 -12.07 -6.38
CA PHE A 66 -14.70 -10.71 -6.90
C PHE A 66 -15.14 -10.54 -8.34
N GLY A 67 -15.45 -11.66 -9.01
CA GLY A 67 -15.80 -11.73 -10.42
C GLY A 67 -14.77 -12.48 -11.28
N THR A 68 -15.08 -12.58 -12.56
CA THR A 68 -14.23 -13.25 -13.56
C THR A 68 -13.12 -12.33 -14.06
N VAL A 69 -12.15 -12.88 -14.81
CA VAL A 69 -11.13 -12.09 -15.54
C VAL A 69 -11.78 -11.09 -16.51
N ASN A 70 -12.96 -11.41 -17.09
CA ASN A 70 -13.70 -10.47 -17.94
C ASN A 70 -14.30 -9.31 -17.13
N ASP A 71 -14.81 -9.57 -15.94
CA ASP A 71 -15.32 -8.52 -15.04
C ASP A 71 -14.17 -7.61 -14.58
N PHE A 72 -13.01 -8.19 -14.27
CA PHE A 72 -11.78 -7.44 -14.01
C PHE A 72 -11.40 -6.54 -15.19
N LYS A 73 -11.41 -7.10 -16.42
CA LYS A 73 -11.11 -6.32 -17.64
C LYS A 73 -12.11 -5.18 -17.83
N SER A 74 -13.41 -5.43 -17.59
CA SER A 74 -14.45 -4.39 -17.68
C SER A 74 -14.23 -3.27 -16.67
N MET A 75 -13.81 -3.60 -15.45
CA MET A 75 -13.41 -2.61 -14.45
C MET A 75 -12.22 -1.77 -14.94
N VAL A 76 -11.16 -2.40 -15.44
CA VAL A 76 -9.98 -1.70 -15.99
C VAL A 76 -10.40 -0.71 -17.08
N ASP A 77 -11.22 -1.16 -18.04
CA ASP A 77 -11.67 -0.30 -19.15
C ASP A 77 -12.52 0.88 -18.65
N THR A 78 -13.36 0.67 -17.63
CA THR A 78 -14.16 1.72 -16.99
C THR A 78 -13.28 2.74 -16.28
N LEU A 79 -12.28 2.29 -15.52
CA LEU A 79 -11.32 3.18 -14.85
C LEU A 79 -10.54 4.02 -15.86
N HIS A 80 -10.02 3.39 -16.92
CA HIS A 80 -9.28 4.07 -17.98
C HIS A 80 -10.12 5.10 -18.74
N ALA A 81 -11.38 4.78 -19.04
CA ALA A 81 -12.32 5.72 -19.67
C ALA A 81 -12.55 6.98 -18.81
N ASN A 82 -12.26 6.92 -17.52
CA ASN A 82 -12.37 8.03 -16.59
C ASN A 82 -11.01 8.60 -16.13
N GLY A 83 -9.92 8.22 -16.80
CA GLY A 83 -8.57 8.72 -16.54
C GLY A 83 -7.94 8.20 -15.25
N ILE A 84 -8.43 7.09 -14.70
CA ILE A 84 -7.93 6.45 -13.48
C ILE A 84 -7.10 5.21 -13.87
N LYS A 85 -5.87 5.16 -13.38
CA LYS A 85 -4.97 4.01 -13.56
C LYS A 85 -5.25 2.91 -12.55
N LEU A 86 -4.90 1.67 -12.91
CA LEU A 86 -5.01 0.51 -12.03
C LEU A 86 -3.65 -0.11 -11.76
N VAL A 87 -3.32 -0.24 -10.49
CA VAL A 87 -2.16 -0.98 -9.95
C VAL A 87 -2.69 -2.17 -9.16
N ILE A 88 -2.13 -3.34 -9.37
CA ILE A 88 -2.47 -4.53 -8.60
C ILE A 88 -1.34 -4.90 -7.64
N ASP A 89 -1.74 -5.45 -6.49
CA ASP A 89 -0.79 -6.05 -5.56
C ASP A 89 -0.24 -7.35 -6.14
N LEU A 90 1.06 -7.54 -6.05
CA LEU A 90 1.71 -8.71 -6.63
C LEU A 90 2.69 -9.34 -5.63
N PRO A 91 2.21 -10.27 -4.78
CA PRO A 91 3.04 -11.11 -3.92
C PRO A 91 3.77 -12.15 -4.77
N LEU A 92 5.07 -11.96 -5.02
CA LEU A 92 5.91 -12.89 -5.79
C LEU A 92 6.86 -13.70 -4.91
N ASN A 93 6.98 -13.37 -3.61
CA ASN A 93 7.88 -14.07 -2.70
C ASN A 93 7.47 -15.53 -2.48
N HIS A 94 6.19 -15.81 -2.33
CA HIS A 94 5.63 -17.10 -1.95
C HIS A 94 4.37 -17.45 -2.72
N VAL A 95 3.90 -18.66 -2.57
CA VAL A 95 2.60 -19.13 -3.07
C VAL A 95 1.83 -19.78 -1.91
N SER A 96 0.53 -20.06 -2.12
CA SER A 96 -0.22 -20.91 -1.18
C SER A 96 0.35 -22.32 -1.11
N ASP A 97 0.28 -22.96 0.05
CA ASP A 97 0.51 -24.39 0.20
C ASP A 97 -0.47 -25.25 -0.63
N ARG A 98 -1.53 -24.61 -1.15
CA ARG A 98 -2.52 -25.23 -2.06
C ARG A 98 -2.20 -24.98 -3.53
N HIS A 99 -1.17 -24.20 -3.85
CA HIS A 99 -0.75 -23.93 -5.22
C HIS A 99 -0.35 -25.23 -5.94
N PRO A 100 -0.71 -25.44 -7.22
CA PRO A 100 -0.34 -26.64 -7.97
C PRO A 100 1.16 -26.93 -7.98
N TRP A 101 2.01 -25.88 -8.04
CA TRP A 101 3.47 -26.05 -8.00
C TRP A 101 3.94 -26.65 -6.68
N PHE A 102 3.45 -26.15 -5.54
CA PHE A 102 3.85 -26.70 -4.23
C PHE A 102 3.33 -28.12 -4.02
N LYS A 103 2.09 -28.43 -4.44
CA LYS A 103 1.56 -29.79 -4.37
C LYS A 103 2.39 -30.77 -5.20
N ALA A 104 2.82 -30.38 -6.40
CA ALA A 104 3.69 -31.20 -7.26
C ALA A 104 5.09 -31.38 -6.61
N ALA A 105 5.67 -30.28 -6.07
CA ALA A 105 6.95 -30.29 -5.36
C ALA A 105 6.93 -31.23 -4.12
N MET A 106 5.83 -31.23 -3.37
CA MET A 106 5.63 -32.16 -2.24
C MET A 106 5.65 -33.63 -2.67
N ARG A 107 5.23 -33.96 -3.89
CA ARG A 107 5.29 -35.31 -4.48
C ARG A 107 6.67 -35.62 -5.12
N GLY A 108 7.61 -34.68 -5.13
CA GLY A 108 8.93 -34.83 -5.76
C GLY A 108 8.90 -34.71 -7.28
N GLU A 109 7.87 -34.08 -7.84
CA GLU A 109 7.73 -33.91 -9.30
C GLU A 109 8.62 -32.77 -9.82
N LYS A 110 9.46 -33.07 -10.81
CA LYS A 110 10.25 -32.04 -11.52
C LYS A 110 9.43 -31.36 -12.62
N PRO A 111 9.64 -30.06 -12.90
CA PRO A 111 10.66 -29.17 -12.29
C PRO A 111 10.23 -28.55 -10.97
N TYR A 112 9.01 -28.78 -10.49
CA TYR A 112 8.37 -28.07 -9.38
C TYR A 112 9.08 -28.26 -8.04
N GLU A 113 9.74 -29.41 -7.81
CA GLU A 113 10.53 -29.60 -6.59
C GLU A 113 11.61 -28.55 -6.43
N ASP A 114 12.22 -28.10 -7.54
CA ASP A 114 13.28 -27.11 -7.52
C ASP A 114 12.78 -25.64 -7.41
N TYR A 115 11.45 -25.45 -7.40
CA TYR A 115 10.86 -24.12 -7.25
C TYR A 115 10.81 -23.64 -5.79
N PHE A 116 11.16 -24.51 -4.84
CA PHE A 116 11.08 -24.21 -3.41
C PHE A 116 12.41 -24.49 -2.71
N LEU A 117 12.62 -23.86 -1.54
CA LEU A 117 13.76 -24.11 -0.70
C LEU A 117 13.44 -25.24 0.29
N TRP A 118 14.26 -26.31 0.27
CA TRP A 118 14.15 -27.46 1.16
C TRP A 118 15.27 -27.46 2.17
N ALA A 119 14.97 -27.92 3.39
CA ALA A 119 15.94 -28.04 4.45
C ALA A 119 17.17 -28.88 4.05
N GLN A 120 18.35 -28.43 4.45
CA GLN A 120 19.62 -29.13 4.28
C GLN A 120 20.26 -29.42 5.64
N PRO A 121 21.16 -30.41 5.74
CA PRO A 121 21.72 -30.83 7.06
C PRO A 121 22.42 -29.75 7.87
N HIS A 122 22.90 -28.68 7.23
CA HIS A 122 23.60 -27.57 7.89
C HIS A 122 22.67 -26.39 8.24
N PHE A 123 21.38 -26.44 7.91
CA PHE A 123 20.44 -25.34 8.18
C PHE A 123 19.95 -25.36 9.63
N ASN A 124 19.77 -24.17 10.22
CA ASN A 124 19.15 -24.02 11.51
C ASN A 124 17.61 -24.06 11.39
N LEU A 125 17.02 -25.24 11.52
CA LEU A 125 15.57 -25.41 11.39
C LEU A 125 14.76 -24.79 12.55
N LYS A 126 15.42 -24.27 13.60
CA LYS A 126 14.80 -23.56 14.71
C LYS A 126 14.94 -22.04 14.57
N GLU A 127 15.41 -21.58 13.41
CA GLU A 127 15.53 -20.16 13.14
C GLU A 127 14.16 -19.50 13.06
N LYS A 128 14.10 -18.28 13.58
CA LYS A 128 12.89 -17.48 13.67
C LYS A 128 13.08 -16.16 12.93
N ARG A 129 12.01 -15.63 12.39
CA ARG A 129 12.00 -14.28 11.86
C ARG A 129 12.02 -13.25 13.00
N HIS A 130 12.64 -12.10 12.77
CA HIS A 130 12.98 -11.16 13.84
C HIS A 130 11.84 -10.21 14.25
N TRP A 131 10.73 -10.15 13.52
CA TRP A 131 9.65 -9.20 13.80
C TRP A 131 8.54 -9.74 14.72
N ASP A 132 8.38 -11.07 14.82
CA ASP A 132 7.36 -11.70 15.66
C ASP A 132 7.78 -13.05 16.26
N GLU A 133 9.05 -13.43 16.10
CA GLU A 133 9.63 -14.66 16.67
C GLU A 133 9.02 -15.99 16.15
N GLU A 134 8.30 -15.97 15.02
CA GLU A 134 7.75 -17.17 14.39
C GLU A 134 8.82 -17.93 13.60
N PHE A 135 8.66 -19.27 13.51
CA PHE A 135 9.59 -20.12 12.77
C PHE A 135 9.48 -19.89 11.26
N ILE A 136 10.63 -19.98 10.57
CA ILE A 136 10.73 -19.84 9.10
C ILE A 136 10.84 -21.18 8.37
N TRP A 137 11.01 -22.29 9.09
CA TRP A 137 11.04 -23.65 8.57
C TRP A 137 9.82 -24.42 9.02
N HIS A 138 9.14 -25.07 8.07
CA HIS A 138 7.87 -25.76 8.31
C HIS A 138 7.95 -27.21 7.81
N GLU A 139 7.39 -28.14 8.59
CA GLU A 139 7.34 -29.54 8.22
C GLU A 139 5.94 -29.94 7.74
N ARG A 140 5.92 -30.68 6.62
CA ARG A 140 4.70 -31.30 6.10
C ARG A 140 5.04 -32.65 5.42
N ASN A 141 4.40 -33.73 5.82
CA ASN A 141 4.55 -35.05 5.22
C ASN A 141 6.03 -35.51 5.11
N GLY A 142 6.82 -35.25 6.15
CA GLY A 142 8.25 -35.63 6.22
C GLY A 142 9.19 -34.79 5.36
N LYS A 143 8.73 -33.73 4.73
CA LYS A 143 9.58 -32.73 4.04
C LYS A 143 9.55 -31.41 4.83
N THR A 144 10.72 -30.78 4.95
CA THR A 144 10.85 -29.46 5.60
C THR A 144 11.21 -28.41 4.56
N TYR A 145 10.42 -27.35 4.48
CA TYR A 145 10.50 -26.27 3.51
C TYR A 145 10.57 -24.89 4.17
N TYR A 146 11.11 -23.93 3.46
CA TYR A 146 11.20 -22.54 3.86
C TYR A 146 9.89 -21.81 3.58
N GLY A 147 9.45 -20.98 4.53
CA GLY A 147 8.27 -20.15 4.42
C GLY A 147 8.34 -18.99 5.41
N VAL A 148 8.94 -17.87 5.03
CA VAL A 148 9.16 -16.74 5.95
C VAL A 148 7.86 -16.15 6.47
N PHE A 149 6.77 -16.22 5.69
CA PHE A 149 5.44 -15.73 6.07
C PHE A 149 4.54 -16.82 6.68
N GLY A 150 5.08 -18.01 6.92
CA GLY A 150 4.38 -19.10 7.61
C GLY A 150 4.22 -20.36 6.76
N GLY A 151 3.78 -21.44 7.39
CA GLY A 151 3.69 -22.76 6.75
C GLY A 151 2.62 -22.88 5.66
N SER A 152 1.66 -21.96 5.58
CA SER A 152 0.69 -21.86 4.49
C SER A 152 1.22 -21.11 3.25
N SER A 153 2.39 -20.49 3.37
CA SER A 153 2.98 -19.61 2.38
C SER A 153 4.43 -20.01 2.05
N PRO A 154 4.65 -21.18 1.39
CA PRO A 154 5.98 -21.62 1.01
C PRO A 154 6.66 -20.66 0.03
N ASP A 155 7.90 -20.24 0.35
CA ASP A 155 8.66 -19.30 -0.44
C ASP A 155 9.20 -19.93 -1.73
N LEU A 156 9.24 -19.12 -2.78
CA LEU A 156 9.76 -19.51 -4.08
C LEU A 156 11.30 -19.37 -4.12
N ASN A 157 11.95 -20.28 -4.77
CA ASN A 157 13.41 -20.31 -4.96
C ASN A 157 13.83 -19.48 -6.19
N TYR A 158 14.14 -18.21 -6.00
CA TYR A 158 14.58 -17.32 -7.08
C TYR A 158 16.02 -17.56 -7.58
N ASP A 159 16.81 -18.41 -6.93
CA ASP A 159 18.04 -18.92 -7.51
C ASP A 159 17.75 -19.91 -8.69
N ASN A 160 16.50 -20.33 -8.85
CA ASN A 160 16.07 -21.11 -10.00
C ASN A 160 15.59 -20.19 -11.14
N PRO A 161 16.23 -20.18 -12.32
CA PRO A 161 15.85 -19.30 -13.42
C PRO A 161 14.45 -19.57 -13.98
N GLN A 162 13.88 -20.76 -13.77
CA GLN A 162 12.50 -21.03 -14.17
C GLN A 162 11.48 -20.31 -13.28
N VAL A 163 11.77 -20.13 -11.99
CA VAL A 163 10.96 -19.33 -11.07
C VAL A 163 10.98 -17.86 -11.49
N VAL A 164 12.19 -17.34 -11.78
CA VAL A 164 12.36 -15.98 -12.32
C VAL A 164 11.52 -15.80 -13.60
N GLN A 165 11.60 -16.73 -14.55
CA GLN A 165 10.82 -16.62 -15.78
C GLN A 165 9.30 -16.65 -15.50
N LYS A 166 8.83 -17.52 -14.59
CA LYS A 166 7.41 -17.57 -14.20
C LYS A 166 6.92 -16.27 -13.60
N SER A 167 7.73 -15.61 -12.77
CA SER A 167 7.37 -14.30 -12.22
C SER A 167 7.25 -13.22 -13.31
N LEU A 168 8.13 -13.25 -14.32
CA LEU A 168 8.05 -12.34 -15.46
C LEU A 168 6.83 -12.63 -16.36
N ASP A 169 6.48 -13.91 -16.57
CA ASP A 169 5.27 -14.32 -17.31
C ASP A 169 3.99 -13.77 -16.63
N ILE A 170 3.96 -13.77 -15.29
CA ILE A 170 2.84 -13.22 -14.50
C ILE A 170 2.71 -11.70 -14.72
N LEU A 171 3.83 -10.95 -14.65
CA LEU A 171 3.80 -9.52 -14.93
C LEU A 171 3.25 -9.22 -16.34
N GLU A 172 3.78 -9.93 -17.34
CA GLU A 172 3.37 -9.76 -18.73
C GLU A 172 1.88 -10.02 -18.94
N PHE A 173 1.34 -11.07 -18.31
CA PHE A 173 -0.07 -11.41 -18.41
C PHE A 173 -0.98 -10.26 -17.96
N TRP A 174 -0.76 -9.72 -16.76
CA TRP A 174 -1.60 -8.66 -16.20
C TRP A 174 -1.42 -7.32 -16.92
N LEU A 175 -0.20 -6.98 -17.33
CA LEU A 175 0.04 -5.80 -18.16
C LEU A 175 -0.68 -5.89 -19.52
N ASN A 176 -0.79 -7.11 -20.09
CA ASN A 176 -1.52 -7.33 -21.33
C ASN A 176 -3.04 -7.25 -21.15
N LEU A 177 -3.56 -7.54 -19.96
CA LEU A 177 -4.96 -7.30 -19.59
C LEU A 177 -5.32 -5.82 -19.38
N GLY A 178 -4.30 -4.92 -19.32
CA GLY A 178 -4.52 -3.49 -19.19
C GLY A 178 -4.10 -2.89 -17.86
N VAL A 179 -3.57 -3.68 -16.92
CA VAL A 179 -3.03 -3.16 -15.65
C VAL A 179 -1.92 -2.14 -15.93
N ASP A 180 -1.89 -1.01 -15.22
CA ASP A 180 -0.93 0.07 -15.40
C ASP A 180 0.37 -0.13 -14.65
N GLY A 181 0.38 -1.09 -13.71
CA GLY A 181 1.56 -1.42 -12.94
C GLY A 181 1.28 -2.22 -11.68
N PHE A 182 2.21 -2.19 -10.74
CA PHE A 182 2.20 -3.11 -9.61
C PHE A 182 2.55 -2.42 -8.29
N ARG A 183 1.93 -2.90 -7.21
CA ARG A 183 2.52 -2.81 -5.88
C ARG A 183 3.25 -4.13 -5.63
N PHE A 184 4.57 -4.06 -5.50
CA PHE A 184 5.36 -5.24 -5.18
C PHE A 184 5.41 -5.46 -3.68
N ASP A 185 4.75 -6.55 -3.27
CA ASP A 185 4.68 -7.03 -1.91
C ASP A 185 6.02 -7.59 -1.45
N ALA A 186 6.35 -7.40 -0.17
CA ALA A 186 7.48 -8.04 0.50
C ALA A 186 8.80 -8.01 -0.32
N ALA A 187 9.10 -6.88 -0.97
CA ALA A 187 10.12 -6.81 -2.01
C ALA A 187 11.54 -7.16 -1.55
N LYS A 188 11.85 -7.05 -0.27
CA LYS A 188 13.16 -7.44 0.28
C LYS A 188 13.30 -8.93 0.60
N HIS A 189 12.20 -9.71 0.47
CA HIS A 189 12.15 -11.12 0.82
C HIS A 189 12.36 -12.08 -0.34
N ILE A 190 12.55 -11.61 -1.59
CA ILE A 190 12.83 -12.45 -2.77
C ILE A 190 14.12 -13.27 -2.56
N TYR A 191 15.12 -12.69 -1.90
CA TYR A 191 16.37 -13.34 -1.49
C TYR A 191 16.66 -12.96 -0.03
N ASP A 192 16.04 -13.66 0.90
CA ASP A 192 16.15 -13.40 2.35
C ASP A 192 16.74 -14.58 3.12
N TYR A 193 17.17 -15.64 2.43
CA TYR A 193 17.84 -16.79 3.03
C TYR A 193 19.18 -17.08 2.34
N ASP A 194 20.26 -17.03 3.10
CA ASP A 194 21.59 -17.40 2.62
C ASP A 194 21.75 -18.93 2.67
N ILE A 195 21.57 -19.57 1.51
CA ILE A 195 21.66 -21.03 1.37
C ILE A 195 23.05 -21.58 1.73
N LYS A 196 24.13 -20.80 1.52
CA LYS A 196 25.51 -21.23 1.81
C LYS A 196 25.79 -21.22 3.31
N GLU A 197 25.34 -20.17 3.99
CA GLU A 197 25.52 -20.01 5.44
C GLU A 197 24.40 -20.70 6.24
N GLY A 198 23.30 -21.06 5.59
CA GLY A 198 22.14 -21.73 6.23
C GLY A 198 21.42 -20.86 7.22
N ARG A 199 21.25 -19.57 6.94
CA ARG A 199 20.60 -18.59 7.84
C ARG A 199 19.77 -17.54 7.13
N PHE A 200 18.83 -16.97 7.84
CA PHE A 200 18.04 -15.82 7.42
C PHE A 200 18.95 -14.58 7.28
N ARG A 201 18.98 -14.02 6.07
CA ARG A 201 19.77 -12.84 5.75
C ARG A 201 19.34 -12.23 4.42
N TYR A 202 18.88 -10.98 4.43
CA TYR A 202 18.55 -10.26 3.19
C TYR A 202 19.78 -10.09 2.28
N ASP A 203 19.68 -10.55 1.04
CA ASP A 203 20.59 -10.19 -0.03
C ASP A 203 20.02 -9.02 -0.84
N HIS A 204 20.20 -7.80 -0.32
CA HIS A 204 19.66 -6.60 -0.96
C HIS A 204 20.18 -6.39 -2.39
N ASP A 205 21.40 -6.82 -2.71
CA ASP A 205 21.95 -6.68 -4.06
C ASP A 205 21.24 -7.62 -5.04
N LYS A 206 21.03 -8.87 -4.67
CA LYS A 206 20.24 -9.81 -5.48
C LYS A 206 18.77 -9.34 -5.61
N ASN A 207 18.14 -8.89 -4.53
CA ASN A 207 16.80 -8.34 -4.56
C ASN A 207 16.68 -7.18 -5.55
N VAL A 208 17.55 -6.18 -5.45
CA VAL A 208 17.56 -5.01 -6.34
C VAL A 208 17.81 -5.41 -7.80
N ASN A 209 18.71 -6.36 -8.05
CA ASN A 209 18.97 -6.87 -9.40
C ASN A 209 17.74 -7.57 -10.00
N TYR A 210 17.03 -8.38 -9.21
CA TYR A 210 15.78 -9.00 -9.64
C TYR A 210 14.72 -7.93 -9.97
N TRP A 211 14.54 -6.92 -9.14
CA TRP A 211 13.55 -5.87 -9.38
C TRP A 211 13.91 -5.02 -10.60
N ASN A 212 15.17 -4.76 -10.87
CA ASN A 212 15.59 -4.11 -12.12
C ASN A 212 15.17 -4.96 -13.35
N LEU A 213 15.38 -6.28 -13.31
CA LEU A 213 14.97 -7.21 -14.37
C LEU A 213 13.43 -7.20 -14.54
N ALA A 214 12.68 -7.30 -13.45
CA ALA A 214 11.22 -7.27 -13.46
C ALA A 214 10.67 -5.98 -14.05
N MET A 215 11.26 -4.83 -13.67
CA MET A 215 10.87 -3.53 -14.19
C MET A 215 11.30 -3.30 -15.63
N GLU A 216 12.42 -3.87 -16.08
CA GLU A 216 12.80 -3.86 -17.50
C GLU A 216 11.74 -4.58 -18.34
N LYS A 217 11.34 -5.80 -17.92
CA LYS A 217 10.26 -6.56 -18.57
C LYS A 217 8.94 -5.79 -18.58
N ALA A 218 8.54 -5.21 -17.46
CA ALA A 218 7.30 -4.44 -17.37
C ALA A 218 7.31 -3.22 -18.31
N ARG A 219 8.41 -2.47 -18.35
CA ARG A 219 8.58 -1.33 -19.26
C ARG A 219 8.62 -1.75 -20.72
N GLU A 220 9.20 -2.91 -21.06
CA GLU A 220 9.18 -3.46 -22.40
C GLU A 220 7.74 -3.70 -22.88
N VAL A 221 6.91 -4.37 -22.08
CA VAL A 221 5.51 -4.65 -22.40
C VAL A 221 4.72 -3.35 -22.60
N LYS A 222 4.83 -2.39 -21.68
CA LYS A 222 4.11 -1.10 -21.76
C LYS A 222 4.58 -0.24 -22.93
N ARG A 223 5.89 -0.21 -23.21
CA ARG A 223 6.45 0.55 -24.33
C ARG A 223 5.90 0.10 -25.70
N THR A 224 5.60 -1.19 -25.88
CA THR A 224 4.98 -1.69 -27.13
C THR A 224 3.59 -1.10 -27.35
N LYS A 225 2.95 -0.60 -26.28
CA LYS A 225 1.62 0.06 -26.30
C LYS A 225 1.70 1.59 -26.27
N GLY A 226 2.91 2.16 -26.17
CA GLY A 226 3.11 3.60 -25.99
C GLY A 226 2.74 4.12 -24.60
N GLU A 227 2.80 3.26 -23.60
CA GLU A 227 2.40 3.53 -22.21
C GLU A 227 3.59 3.43 -21.26
N ASP A 228 3.47 4.09 -20.10
CA ASP A 228 4.40 3.97 -18.97
C ASP A 228 3.87 2.99 -17.92
N VAL A 229 4.79 2.35 -17.19
CA VAL A 229 4.44 1.52 -16.04
C VAL A 229 4.58 2.32 -14.75
N PHE A 230 3.56 2.26 -13.88
CA PHE A 230 3.64 2.79 -12.52
C PHE A 230 3.90 1.64 -11.55
N ALA A 231 4.94 1.74 -10.72
CA ALA A 231 5.22 0.71 -9.73
C ALA A 231 5.61 1.33 -8.39
N VAL A 232 5.10 0.73 -7.33
CA VAL A 232 5.42 1.07 -5.94
C VAL A 232 5.81 -0.20 -5.19
N THR A 233 6.77 -0.11 -4.29
CA THR A 233 7.21 -1.27 -3.51
C THR A 233 6.95 -1.10 -2.03
N GLU A 234 6.76 -2.23 -1.36
CA GLU A 234 6.73 -2.32 0.08
C GLU A 234 8.10 -2.80 0.60
N VAL A 235 8.74 -1.91 1.36
CA VAL A 235 9.99 -2.22 2.07
C VAL A 235 9.96 -1.55 3.44
N TRP A 236 9.81 -2.35 4.49
CA TRP A 236 9.92 -1.91 5.89
C TRP A 236 11.37 -1.99 6.32
N ASP A 237 12.09 -0.87 6.17
CA ASP A 237 13.51 -0.81 6.50
C ASP A 237 13.97 0.64 6.68
N ASP A 238 15.23 0.84 7.03
CA ASP A 238 15.85 2.17 7.07
C ASP A 238 15.73 2.91 5.73
N PRO A 239 15.55 4.24 5.74
CA PRO A 239 15.37 5.03 4.51
C PRO A 239 16.44 4.79 3.43
N GLU A 240 17.68 4.50 3.82
CA GLU A 240 18.78 4.21 2.90
C GLU A 240 18.58 2.88 2.16
N ILE A 241 18.01 1.88 2.80
CA ILE A 241 17.65 0.61 2.17
C ILE A 241 16.43 0.80 1.27
N VAL A 242 15.40 1.48 1.77
CA VAL A 242 14.18 1.79 1.00
C VAL A 242 14.50 2.52 -0.30
N ASP A 243 15.43 3.50 -0.28
CA ASP A 243 15.85 4.27 -1.46
C ASP A 243 16.44 3.39 -2.58
N ARG A 244 17.14 2.31 -2.24
CA ARG A 244 17.69 1.35 -3.21
C ARG A 244 16.59 0.66 -4.01
N TYR A 245 15.53 0.22 -3.33
CA TYR A 245 14.37 -0.43 -3.97
C TYR A 245 13.53 0.58 -4.75
N ALA A 246 13.29 1.76 -4.20
CA ALA A 246 12.60 2.84 -4.89
C ALA A 246 13.31 3.24 -6.19
N THR A 247 14.65 3.24 -6.21
CA THR A 247 15.45 3.51 -7.41
C THR A 247 15.26 2.44 -8.48
N ALA A 248 15.23 1.16 -8.10
CA ALA A 248 15.05 0.05 -9.02
C ALA A 248 13.62 -0.01 -9.60
N ILE A 249 12.62 0.17 -8.76
CA ILE A 249 11.20 -0.07 -9.08
C ILE A 249 10.53 1.19 -9.63
N GLY A 250 10.72 2.33 -8.97
CA GLY A 250 10.09 3.59 -9.36
C GLY A 250 9.76 4.46 -8.16
N CYS A 251 9.04 3.93 -7.16
CA CYS A 251 8.84 4.54 -5.86
C CYS A 251 8.64 3.47 -4.76
N SER A 252 8.66 3.88 -3.51
CA SER A 252 8.42 3.00 -2.36
C SER A 252 7.48 3.65 -1.37
N PHE A 253 6.63 2.86 -0.70
CA PHE A 253 5.87 3.34 0.44
C PHE A 253 6.80 3.85 1.54
N ASN A 254 6.52 5.05 2.03
CA ASN A 254 7.31 5.73 3.05
C ASN A 254 6.69 5.51 4.43
N PHE A 255 6.91 4.34 5.02
CA PHE A 255 6.45 3.99 6.36
C PHE A 255 6.95 4.99 7.40
N TYR A 256 8.18 5.48 7.23
CA TYR A 256 8.77 6.44 8.15
C TYR A 256 7.98 7.75 8.21
N PHE A 257 7.41 8.22 7.08
CA PHE A 257 6.53 9.39 7.05
C PHE A 257 5.26 9.17 7.87
N THR A 258 4.59 8.06 7.64
CA THR A 258 3.33 7.73 8.33
C THR A 258 3.53 7.64 9.85
N GLU A 259 4.58 6.93 10.27
CA GLU A 259 4.91 6.77 11.68
C GLU A 259 5.37 8.07 12.34
N ALA A 260 6.22 8.87 11.68
CA ALA A 260 6.70 10.14 12.20
C ALA A 260 5.57 11.13 12.50
N ILE A 261 4.55 11.20 11.61
CA ILE A 261 3.41 12.08 11.85
C ILE A 261 2.53 11.52 12.97
N ARG A 262 2.25 10.20 12.98
CA ARG A 262 1.48 9.56 14.05
C ARG A 262 2.08 9.79 15.42
N GLU A 263 3.38 9.55 15.58
CA GLU A 263 4.11 9.80 16.82
C GLU A 263 4.08 11.29 17.22
N SER A 264 4.27 12.20 16.26
CA SER A 264 4.23 13.64 16.51
C SER A 264 2.86 14.08 17.03
N MET A 265 1.77 13.56 16.49
CA MET A 265 0.42 13.87 16.95
C MET A 265 0.10 13.26 18.32
N GLN A 266 0.60 12.04 18.59
CA GLN A 266 0.35 11.36 19.89
C GLN A 266 1.13 11.97 21.05
N HIS A 267 2.41 12.35 20.81
CA HIS A 267 3.30 12.77 21.88
C HIS A 267 3.51 14.30 21.96
N GLY A 268 3.01 15.03 20.96
CA GLY A 268 3.24 16.45 20.81
C GLY A 268 4.68 16.78 20.39
N GLY A 269 4.81 17.67 19.43
CA GLY A 269 6.11 18.10 18.92
C GLY A 269 6.45 17.59 17.52
N VAL A 270 7.07 18.47 16.73
CA VAL A 270 7.32 18.23 15.29
C VAL A 270 8.66 17.55 15.01
N TYR A 271 9.44 17.17 16.02
CA TYR A 271 10.80 16.67 15.83
C TYR A 271 10.89 15.42 14.95
N LYS A 272 9.91 14.50 15.08
CA LYS A 272 9.85 13.30 14.24
C LYS A 272 9.53 13.64 12.79
N ILE A 273 8.64 14.60 12.56
CA ILE A 273 8.34 15.12 11.21
C ILE A 273 9.60 15.74 10.60
N VAL A 274 10.33 16.54 11.36
CA VAL A 274 11.58 17.18 10.90
C VAL A 274 12.62 16.14 10.53
N ASP A 275 12.84 15.14 11.40
CA ASP A 275 13.80 14.06 11.14
C ASP A 275 13.42 13.25 9.89
N CYS A 276 12.15 12.91 9.76
CA CYS A 276 11.66 12.24 8.55
C CYS A 276 11.93 13.06 7.29
N PHE A 277 11.62 14.35 7.29
CA PHE A 277 11.83 15.21 6.13
C PHE A 277 13.32 15.31 5.76
N GLN A 278 14.20 15.42 6.74
CA GLN A 278 15.65 15.46 6.50
C GLN A 278 16.19 14.14 5.95
N ARG A 279 15.73 13.01 6.46
CA ARG A 279 16.23 11.68 6.07
C ARG A 279 15.65 11.17 4.75
N THR A 280 14.44 11.59 4.39
CA THR A 280 13.71 11.11 3.22
C THR A 280 13.43 12.22 2.21
N LEU A 281 12.50 13.11 2.47
CA LEU A 281 11.94 14.06 1.50
C LEU A 281 12.91 15.18 1.08
N GLY A 282 13.98 15.42 1.82
CA GLY A 282 15.06 16.36 1.47
C GLY A 282 16.02 15.82 0.40
N LYS A 283 15.95 14.53 0.07
CA LYS A 283 16.81 13.91 -0.94
C LYS A 283 16.12 13.96 -2.32
N LYS A 284 16.75 14.64 -3.30
CA LYS A 284 16.21 14.75 -4.67
C LYS A 284 16.05 13.40 -5.39
N SER A 285 16.87 12.42 -5.02
CA SER A 285 16.81 11.06 -5.59
C SER A 285 15.70 10.21 -5.01
N TYR A 286 15.26 10.52 -3.79
CA TYR A 286 14.24 9.74 -3.09
C TYR A 286 12.87 9.94 -3.73
N LYS A 287 12.21 8.86 -4.08
CA LYS A 287 10.87 8.85 -4.67
C LYS A 287 9.88 8.22 -3.72
N PRO A 288 9.35 8.99 -2.78
CA PRO A 288 8.43 8.47 -1.77
C PRO A 288 7.04 8.26 -2.34
N SER A 289 6.34 7.29 -1.77
CA SER A 289 4.89 7.19 -1.79
C SER A 289 4.43 7.35 -0.34
N ASN A 290 4.16 8.59 0.07
CA ASN A 290 3.65 8.88 1.42
C ASN A 290 2.20 8.39 1.51
N PHE A 291 1.77 7.86 2.66
CA PHE A 291 0.45 7.24 2.76
C PHE A 291 -0.17 7.37 4.15
N THR A 292 -1.49 7.20 4.26
CA THR A 292 -2.22 7.32 5.53
C THR A 292 -2.05 6.08 6.42
N GLY A 293 -1.98 4.94 5.81
CA GLY A 293 -1.89 3.60 6.37
C GLY A 293 -2.22 2.58 5.28
N ASN A 294 -2.26 1.30 5.66
CA ASN A 294 -2.64 0.20 4.79
C ASN A 294 -3.37 -0.89 5.58
N HIS A 295 -3.67 -2.00 4.92
CA HIS A 295 -4.38 -3.15 5.50
C HIS A 295 -3.59 -3.94 6.57
N ASP A 296 -2.30 -3.62 6.79
CA ASP A 296 -1.41 -4.23 7.80
C ASP A 296 -1.14 -3.31 8.99
N MET A 297 -1.77 -2.16 9.05
CA MET A 297 -1.54 -1.16 10.09
C MET A 297 -2.85 -0.77 10.79
N ASN A 298 -2.74 -0.30 12.03
CA ASN A 298 -3.86 0.40 12.66
C ASN A 298 -4.32 1.56 11.78
N ARG A 299 -5.62 1.73 11.59
CA ARG A 299 -6.17 2.85 10.83
C ARG A 299 -5.83 4.20 11.46
N LEU A 300 -5.68 5.21 10.61
CA LEU A 300 -5.31 6.55 11.01
C LEU A 300 -6.18 7.09 12.16
N ALA A 301 -7.52 6.95 12.08
CA ALA A 301 -8.43 7.46 13.09
C ALA A 301 -8.46 6.66 14.40
N SER A 302 -7.86 5.47 14.44
CA SER A 302 -7.65 4.73 15.69
C SER A 302 -6.45 5.26 16.48
N ILE A 303 -5.49 5.86 15.80
CA ILE A 303 -4.26 6.43 16.37
C ILE A 303 -4.42 7.93 16.61
N ILE A 304 -4.85 8.66 15.60
CA ILE A 304 -5.10 10.11 15.65
C ILE A 304 -6.61 10.32 15.84
N THR A 305 -7.06 10.40 17.08
CA THR A 305 -8.48 10.35 17.42
C THR A 305 -9.25 11.64 17.14
N LYS A 306 -8.56 12.79 17.14
CA LYS A 306 -9.18 14.10 16.84
C LYS A 306 -9.25 14.34 15.33
N GLU A 307 -10.41 14.79 14.84
CA GLU A 307 -10.61 15.08 13.42
C GLU A 307 -9.70 16.20 12.92
N ASP A 308 -9.48 17.26 13.71
CA ASP A 308 -8.59 18.37 13.33
C ASP A 308 -7.12 17.93 13.16
N GLU A 309 -6.64 17.01 13.98
CA GLU A 309 -5.30 16.42 13.81
C GLU A 309 -5.21 15.59 12.53
N ARG A 310 -6.26 14.84 12.17
CA ARG A 310 -6.32 14.12 10.90
C ARG A 310 -6.34 15.07 9.70
N LYS A 311 -7.02 16.21 9.78
CA LYS A 311 -6.97 17.26 8.75
C LYS A 311 -5.55 17.77 8.53
N VAL A 312 -4.76 17.94 9.59
CA VAL A 312 -3.32 18.28 9.48
C VAL A 312 -2.54 17.16 8.81
N PHE A 313 -2.82 15.89 9.16
CA PHE A 313 -2.18 14.75 8.50
C PHE A 313 -2.40 14.78 6.97
N PHE A 314 -3.64 14.97 6.53
CA PHE A 314 -3.95 15.07 5.09
C PHE A 314 -3.30 16.31 4.44
N GLY A 315 -3.24 17.43 5.13
CA GLY A 315 -2.50 18.61 4.66
C GLY A 315 -1.00 18.32 4.44
N LEU A 316 -0.35 17.64 5.40
CA LEU A 316 1.03 17.17 5.25
C LEU A 316 1.17 16.18 4.09
N LEU A 317 0.29 15.17 4.02
CA LEU A 317 0.29 14.18 2.96
C LEU A 317 0.21 14.82 1.56
N MET A 318 -0.67 15.79 1.39
CA MET A 318 -0.94 16.40 0.09
C MET A 318 0.03 17.51 -0.31
N THR A 319 0.76 18.09 0.65
CA THR A 319 1.77 19.13 0.37
C THR A 319 3.18 18.59 0.23
N THR A 320 3.44 17.34 0.61
CA THR A 320 4.77 16.73 0.52
C THR A 320 5.04 16.09 -0.84
N PRO A 321 6.33 15.91 -1.22
CA PRO A 321 6.76 15.29 -2.47
C PRO A 321 6.29 13.84 -2.65
N GLY A 322 6.27 13.37 -3.91
CA GLY A 322 5.97 12.00 -4.28
C GLY A 322 4.50 11.77 -4.64
N VAL A 323 4.05 10.51 -4.61
CA VAL A 323 2.66 10.13 -4.88
C VAL A 323 1.98 9.78 -3.57
N PRO A 324 1.06 10.61 -3.05
CA PRO A 324 0.32 10.30 -1.84
C PRO A 324 -0.67 9.16 -2.07
N PHE A 325 -0.77 8.22 -1.12
CA PHE A 325 -1.79 7.17 -1.10
C PHE A 325 -2.71 7.32 0.10
N ILE A 326 -4.00 7.11 -0.15
CA ILE A 326 -5.04 7.06 0.88
C ILE A 326 -5.51 5.61 0.98
N TYR A 327 -5.51 5.06 2.18
CA TYR A 327 -6.16 3.77 2.45
C TYR A 327 -7.67 3.97 2.54
N TYR A 328 -8.46 3.15 1.82
CA TYR A 328 -9.91 3.33 1.71
C TYR A 328 -10.57 3.56 3.09
N GLY A 329 -11.37 4.62 3.18
CA GLY A 329 -12.09 5.00 4.40
C GLY A 329 -11.29 5.84 5.39
N ASP A 330 -9.98 6.03 5.24
CA ASP A 330 -9.23 6.95 6.10
C ASP A 330 -9.67 8.41 5.87
N GLU A 331 -10.10 8.75 4.66
CA GLU A 331 -10.71 10.04 4.32
C GLU A 331 -12.08 10.28 4.97
N LEU A 332 -12.71 9.22 5.44
CA LEU A 332 -13.96 9.28 6.21
C LEU A 332 -13.72 9.28 7.72
N GLY A 333 -12.49 8.96 8.14
CA GLY A 333 -12.16 8.74 9.53
C GLY A 333 -12.58 7.35 10.04
N MET A 334 -12.62 6.34 9.18
CA MET A 334 -12.80 4.95 9.58
C MET A 334 -11.75 4.53 10.61
N ARG A 335 -12.20 3.76 11.60
CA ARG A 335 -11.37 3.19 12.66
C ARG A 335 -11.16 1.70 12.45
N GLY A 336 -10.07 1.17 12.99
CA GLY A 336 -9.74 -0.24 12.98
C GLY A 336 -8.41 -0.45 13.67
N ALA A 337 -8.30 -1.52 14.45
CA ALA A 337 -7.08 -1.90 15.14
C ALA A 337 -6.55 -3.21 14.55
N TYR A 338 -5.29 -3.21 14.20
CA TYR A 338 -4.58 -4.42 13.78
C TYR A 338 -4.05 -5.13 15.03
N ASP A 339 -4.51 -6.32 15.28
CA ASP A 339 -3.94 -7.22 16.27
C ASP A 339 -3.89 -8.66 15.72
N SER A 340 -3.04 -9.48 16.29
CA SER A 340 -2.86 -10.87 15.82
C SER A 340 -4.12 -11.75 15.91
N THR A 341 -5.12 -11.30 16.66
CA THR A 341 -6.37 -12.04 16.86
C THR A 341 -7.48 -11.55 15.93
N PHE A 342 -7.47 -10.26 15.57
CA PHE A 342 -8.52 -9.58 14.81
C PHE A 342 -7.95 -8.65 13.74
N SER A 343 -6.96 -9.12 12.95
CA SER A 343 -6.38 -8.35 11.84
C SER A 343 -7.44 -7.86 10.82
N GLU A 344 -8.58 -8.53 10.75
CA GLU A 344 -9.71 -8.15 9.90
C GLU A 344 -10.40 -6.84 10.33
N ASP A 345 -10.15 -6.32 11.52
CA ASP A 345 -10.79 -5.09 12.00
C ASP A 345 -10.29 -3.84 11.27
N VAL A 346 -9.12 -3.90 10.61
CA VAL A 346 -8.62 -2.80 9.78
C VAL A 346 -9.19 -2.81 8.36
N ILE A 347 -9.89 -3.90 7.99
CA ILE A 347 -10.50 -4.10 6.66
C ILE A 347 -12.02 -4.21 6.72
N GLU A 348 -12.66 -3.55 7.70
CA GLU A 348 -14.13 -3.50 7.77
C GLU A 348 -14.75 -2.94 6.47
N PRO A 349 -16.01 -3.34 6.16
CA PRO A 349 -16.73 -2.82 5.01
C PRO A 349 -16.74 -1.29 4.94
N PHE A 350 -16.52 -0.75 3.75
CA PHE A 350 -16.54 0.68 3.48
C PHE A 350 -17.94 1.24 3.70
N PRO A 351 -18.13 2.26 4.55
CA PRO A 351 -19.45 2.73 4.93
C PRO A 351 -19.97 3.77 3.92
N TRP A 352 -20.64 3.31 2.89
CA TRP A 352 -21.30 4.18 1.92
C TRP A 352 -22.42 4.98 2.55
N TYR A 353 -23.24 4.34 3.39
CA TYR A 353 -24.45 4.88 4.02
C TYR A 353 -24.32 4.93 5.54
N ALA A 354 -24.99 5.90 6.16
CA ALA A 354 -25.05 6.02 7.62
C ALA A 354 -25.66 4.77 8.28
N SER A 355 -26.62 4.14 7.62
CA SER A 355 -27.26 2.91 8.07
C SER A 355 -26.45 1.65 7.87
N LEU A 356 -25.34 1.70 7.11
CA LEU A 356 -24.58 0.56 6.58
C LEU A 356 -25.43 -0.39 5.71
N SER A 357 -26.46 0.17 5.03
CA SER A 357 -27.36 -0.58 4.15
C SER A 357 -27.76 0.29 2.97
N GLY A 358 -27.73 -0.26 1.77
CA GLY A 358 -28.04 0.40 0.50
C GLY A 358 -27.27 -0.22 -0.66
N ASP A 359 -27.50 0.28 -1.85
CA ASP A 359 -26.89 -0.24 -3.09
C ASP A 359 -25.36 -0.14 -3.02
N GLY A 360 -24.67 -1.24 -3.27
CA GLY A 360 -23.21 -1.30 -3.24
C GLY A 360 -22.60 -1.44 -1.84
N GLN A 361 -23.41 -1.52 -0.77
CA GLN A 361 -22.88 -1.67 0.58
C GLN A 361 -22.43 -3.12 0.83
N ALA A 362 -21.11 -3.33 0.99
CA ALA A 362 -20.59 -4.62 1.41
C ALA A 362 -20.92 -4.92 2.88
N PHE A 363 -21.12 -6.22 3.20
CA PHE A 363 -21.48 -6.66 4.57
C PHE A 363 -20.93 -8.07 4.91
N TRP A 364 -19.82 -8.48 4.27
CA TRP A 364 -19.20 -9.80 4.41
C TRP A 364 -18.77 -10.14 5.85
N LYS A 365 -18.60 -9.13 6.70
CA LYS A 365 -18.31 -9.29 8.13
C LYS A 365 -19.07 -8.26 8.97
N ALA A 366 -19.28 -8.59 10.23
CA ALA A 366 -19.85 -7.65 11.21
C ALA A 366 -18.85 -6.54 11.53
N VAL A 367 -19.30 -5.29 11.51
CA VAL A 367 -18.48 -4.13 11.88
C VAL A 367 -18.33 -4.03 13.40
N ARG A 368 -17.12 -3.80 13.87
CA ARG A 368 -16.77 -3.61 15.28
C ARG A 368 -16.55 -2.12 15.60
N PHE A 369 -15.84 -1.42 14.73
CA PHE A 369 -15.43 -0.04 14.90
C PHE A 369 -16.35 0.95 14.18
N ASN A 370 -16.73 0.68 12.93
CA ASN A 370 -17.44 1.62 12.06
C ASN A 370 -18.93 1.31 12.01
N ARG A 371 -19.58 1.42 13.17
CA ARG A 371 -21.01 1.13 13.30
C ARG A 371 -21.88 2.18 12.62
N ALA A 372 -23.14 1.84 12.36
CA ALA A 372 -24.11 2.77 11.79
C ALA A 372 -24.23 4.06 12.60
N PHE A 373 -24.42 5.19 11.89
CA PHE A 373 -24.62 6.53 12.46
C PHE A 373 -23.49 7.04 13.36
N THR A 374 -22.23 6.71 13.00
CA THR A 374 -21.03 7.18 13.73
C THR A 374 -20.35 8.40 13.10
N GLY A 375 -20.88 8.90 12.00
CA GLY A 375 -20.31 10.05 11.28
C GLY A 375 -19.21 9.71 10.30
N ALA A 376 -18.90 8.41 10.08
CA ALA A 376 -17.82 7.95 9.25
C ALA A 376 -18.28 7.39 7.89
N SER A 377 -19.53 7.56 7.49
CA SER A 377 -20.01 7.14 6.16
C SER A 377 -19.83 8.25 5.11
N VAL A 378 -19.79 7.85 3.83
CA VAL A 378 -19.78 8.82 2.72
C VAL A 378 -20.98 9.75 2.81
N GLU A 379 -22.18 9.21 3.06
CA GLU A 379 -23.42 9.97 3.20
C GLU A 379 -23.31 11.05 4.29
N GLU A 380 -22.86 10.69 5.51
CA GLU A 380 -22.71 11.61 6.63
C GLU A 380 -21.61 12.66 6.36
N GLN A 381 -20.45 12.24 5.88
CA GLN A 381 -19.33 13.13 5.59
C GLN A 381 -19.64 14.11 4.45
N MET A 382 -20.36 13.68 3.42
CA MET A 382 -20.79 14.56 2.32
C MET A 382 -21.83 15.59 2.74
N SER A 383 -22.64 15.30 3.77
CA SER A 383 -23.68 16.21 4.28
C SER A 383 -23.09 17.37 5.12
N ARG A 384 -21.90 17.22 5.69
CA ARG A 384 -21.21 18.23 6.52
C ARG A 384 -20.27 19.08 5.66
N SER A 385 -20.32 20.40 5.81
CA SER A 385 -19.45 21.34 5.10
C SER A 385 -17.99 21.35 5.63
N ASP A 386 -17.81 20.98 6.91
CA ASP A 386 -16.54 20.98 7.64
C ASP A 386 -15.97 19.58 7.88
N SER A 387 -16.48 18.55 7.18
CA SER A 387 -16.07 17.17 7.37
C SER A 387 -14.63 16.90 6.91
N LEU A 388 -14.05 15.81 7.41
CA LEU A 388 -12.76 15.33 6.99
C LEU A 388 -12.71 15.05 5.48
N LEU A 389 -13.76 14.41 4.93
CA LEU A 389 -13.88 14.14 3.50
C LEU A 389 -13.84 15.42 2.66
N LYS A 390 -14.53 16.49 3.09
CA LYS A 390 -14.48 17.80 2.38
C LYS A 390 -13.10 18.41 2.43
N GLU A 391 -12.40 18.30 3.55
CA GLU A 391 -11.00 18.75 3.67
C GLU A 391 -10.07 17.96 2.73
N VAL A 392 -10.23 16.63 2.67
CA VAL A 392 -9.48 15.78 1.73
C VAL A 392 -9.74 16.16 0.28
N MET A 393 -11.00 16.43 -0.09
CA MET A 393 -11.36 16.91 -1.43
C MET A 393 -10.69 18.25 -1.77
N ASN A 394 -10.62 19.19 -0.83
CA ASN A 394 -9.95 20.47 -1.01
C ASN A 394 -8.43 20.28 -1.24
N TRP A 395 -7.80 19.43 -0.43
CA TRP A 395 -6.38 19.09 -0.60
C TRP A 395 -6.10 18.34 -1.90
N ALA A 396 -7.01 17.48 -2.34
CA ALA A 396 -6.90 16.80 -3.62
C ALA A 396 -6.97 17.79 -4.80
N ALA A 397 -7.87 18.77 -4.74
CA ALA A 397 -7.92 19.84 -5.74
C ALA A 397 -6.62 20.63 -5.78
N PHE A 398 -6.09 21.06 -4.62
CA PHE A 398 -4.78 21.70 -4.53
C PHE A 398 -3.68 20.84 -5.15
N ARG A 399 -3.65 19.54 -4.88
CA ARG A 399 -2.64 18.62 -5.43
C ARG A 399 -2.72 18.52 -6.94
N LYS A 400 -3.93 18.52 -7.52
CA LYS A 400 -4.13 18.52 -8.99
C LYS A 400 -3.66 19.80 -9.66
N GLU A 401 -3.82 20.94 -9.02
CA GLU A 401 -3.28 22.21 -9.50
C GLU A 401 -1.75 22.28 -9.39
N ASN A 402 -1.14 21.41 -8.57
CA ASN A 402 0.28 21.38 -8.28
C ASN A 402 0.91 20.01 -8.57
N GLU A 403 0.70 19.47 -9.77
CA GLU A 403 1.23 18.14 -10.17
C GLU A 403 2.75 18.01 -10.08
N TRP A 404 3.47 19.14 -10.17
CA TRP A 404 4.91 19.23 -10.00
C TRP A 404 5.41 18.70 -8.64
N LEU A 405 4.56 18.70 -7.61
CA LEU A 405 4.86 18.13 -6.29
C LEU A 405 5.26 16.64 -6.36
N THR A 406 4.87 15.92 -7.39
CA THR A 406 5.23 14.50 -7.58
C THR A 406 6.75 14.32 -7.73
N ASN A 407 7.44 15.29 -8.35
CA ASN A 407 8.89 15.22 -8.60
C ASN A 407 9.67 16.25 -7.77
N ALA A 408 9.08 16.79 -6.73
CA ALA A 408 9.66 17.79 -5.85
C ALA A 408 10.54 17.17 -4.76
N TRP A 409 11.16 18.03 -3.97
CA TRP A 409 11.86 17.68 -2.73
C TRP A 409 11.62 18.76 -1.67
N VAL A 410 11.92 18.47 -0.41
CA VAL A 410 11.81 19.41 0.72
C VAL A 410 13.15 20.08 0.98
N GLU A 411 13.13 21.38 1.24
CA GLU A 411 14.30 22.16 1.69
C GLU A 411 13.90 23.25 2.68
N ASN A 412 14.90 23.94 3.25
CA ASN A 412 14.70 25.07 4.17
C ASN A 412 13.75 24.75 5.35
N ILE A 413 13.99 23.63 6.03
CA ILE A 413 13.17 23.21 7.16
C ILE A 413 13.54 24.06 8.39
N THR A 414 12.54 24.70 8.98
CA THR A 414 12.63 25.42 10.24
C THR A 414 11.52 24.94 11.18
N HIS A 415 11.75 25.00 12.49
CA HIS A 415 10.75 24.51 13.44
C HIS A 415 10.94 25.10 14.85
N ASN A 416 9.86 25.06 15.62
CA ASN A 416 9.87 25.11 17.09
C ASN A 416 9.30 23.79 17.65
N THR A 417 8.78 23.77 18.86
CA THR A 417 8.21 22.54 19.46
C THR A 417 6.98 22.04 18.71
N PHE A 418 6.08 22.92 18.28
CA PHE A 418 4.76 22.56 17.75
C PHE A 418 4.57 22.94 16.29
N THR A 419 5.47 23.72 15.73
CA THR A 419 5.34 24.25 14.39
C THR A 419 6.54 23.85 13.55
N VAL A 420 6.30 23.43 12.31
CA VAL A 420 7.33 23.22 11.29
C VAL A 420 6.97 24.04 10.05
N ALA A 421 7.99 24.66 9.45
CA ALA A 421 7.86 25.25 8.13
C ALA A 421 8.92 24.65 7.19
N TYR A 422 8.53 24.40 5.95
CA TYR A 422 9.41 23.81 4.94
C TYR A 422 9.05 24.32 3.55
N THR A 423 10.04 24.36 2.68
CA THR A 423 9.84 24.67 1.26
C THR A 423 9.77 23.37 0.47
N VAL A 424 8.77 23.25 -0.39
CA VAL A 424 8.70 22.18 -1.38
C VAL A 424 8.98 22.78 -2.74
N THR A 425 9.89 22.20 -3.50
CA THR A 425 10.27 22.73 -4.82
C THR A 425 10.70 21.62 -5.78
N ASP A 426 10.49 21.83 -7.08
CA ASP A 426 11.07 21.04 -8.17
C ASP A 426 12.23 21.76 -8.88
N GLY A 427 12.64 22.92 -8.33
CA GLY A 427 13.66 23.81 -8.89
C GLY A 427 13.11 24.86 -9.85
N LYS A 428 11.84 24.79 -10.25
CA LYS A 428 11.13 25.79 -11.07
C LYS A 428 9.95 26.39 -10.31
N ASN A 429 9.17 25.53 -9.69
CA ASN A 429 8.04 25.88 -8.83
C ASN A 429 8.43 25.72 -7.36
N GLY A 430 7.74 26.39 -6.48
CA GLY A 430 7.97 26.28 -5.04
C GLY A 430 6.83 26.83 -4.22
N ILE A 431 6.59 26.22 -3.06
CA ILE A 431 5.67 26.68 -2.03
C ILE A 431 6.36 26.65 -0.67
N ARG A 432 6.02 27.57 0.20
CA ARG A 432 6.38 27.53 1.63
C ARG A 432 5.18 27.03 2.43
N VAL A 433 5.34 25.94 3.14
CA VAL A 433 4.29 25.30 3.94
C VAL A 433 4.59 25.54 5.41
N TYR A 434 3.57 25.95 6.17
CA TYR A 434 3.60 26.13 7.62
C TYR A 434 2.59 25.17 8.26
N VAL A 435 3.00 24.43 9.26
CA VAL A 435 2.18 23.44 9.95
C VAL A 435 2.22 23.68 11.45
N ASN A 436 1.06 23.90 12.06
CA ASN A 436 0.88 23.91 13.50
C ASN A 436 0.13 22.64 13.93
N ILE A 437 0.76 21.81 14.75
CA ILE A 437 0.15 20.60 15.31
C ILE A 437 -0.43 20.80 16.71
N ALA A 438 -0.32 22.00 17.28
CA ALA A 438 -0.83 22.30 18.63
C ALA A 438 -2.33 22.61 18.60
N GLY A 439 -3.02 22.31 19.70
CA GLY A 439 -4.40 22.70 19.93
C GLY A 439 -4.60 24.19 20.31
N HIS A 440 -3.60 25.02 20.09
CA HIS A 440 -3.65 26.48 20.29
C HIS A 440 -2.99 27.21 19.12
N GLY A 441 -3.30 28.50 18.99
CA GLY A 441 -2.68 29.32 17.95
C GLY A 441 -1.22 29.57 18.22
N GLU A 442 -0.42 29.61 17.16
CA GLU A 442 1.02 29.84 17.17
C GLU A 442 1.38 31.01 16.24
N THR A 443 2.49 31.70 16.54
CA THR A 443 3.11 32.63 15.60
C THR A 443 4.54 32.14 15.31
N PHE A 444 4.81 31.79 14.07
CA PHE A 444 6.07 31.24 13.64
C PHE A 444 6.59 31.97 12.39
N GLU A 445 7.84 32.43 12.41
CA GLU A 445 8.45 33.29 11.35
C GLU A 445 7.58 34.52 10.98
N GLY A 446 6.88 35.08 11.96
CA GLY A 446 5.96 36.22 11.75
C GLY A 446 4.59 35.82 11.15
N ILE A 447 4.35 34.56 10.92
CA ILE A 447 3.08 34.01 10.38
C ILE A 447 2.20 33.52 11.52
N ALA A 448 0.99 34.09 11.64
CA ALA A 448 -0.03 33.58 12.57
C ALA A 448 -0.69 32.32 12.02
N LEU A 449 -0.73 31.27 12.84
CA LEU A 449 -1.32 29.96 12.56
C LEU A 449 -2.42 29.67 13.58
N LYS A 450 -3.55 29.17 13.10
CA LYS A 450 -4.63 28.68 13.96
C LYS A 450 -4.23 27.31 14.57
N PRO A 451 -4.95 26.84 15.61
CA PRO A 451 -4.83 25.46 16.07
C PRO A 451 -4.97 24.48 14.91
N TYR A 452 -4.13 23.45 14.88
CA TYR A 452 -4.19 22.34 13.90
C TYR A 452 -4.29 22.85 12.45
N GLN A 453 -3.37 23.70 12.02
CA GLN A 453 -3.45 24.32 10.69
C GLN A 453 -2.25 23.94 9.81
N VAL A 454 -2.54 23.61 8.56
CA VAL A 454 -1.58 23.66 7.44
C VAL A 454 -1.89 24.92 6.63
N LYS A 455 -0.88 25.75 6.38
CA LYS A 455 -0.99 27.02 5.64
C LYS A 455 0.11 27.10 4.59
N ILE A 456 -0.27 27.46 3.37
CA ILE A 456 0.63 27.61 2.23
C ILE A 456 0.79 29.11 1.92
N LEU A 457 2.02 29.53 1.60
CA LEU A 457 2.38 30.87 1.14
C LEU A 457 3.20 30.82 -0.13
#